data_ca02a8b81a31933a112b506b3176b373
#
_entry.id   ca02a8b81a31933a112b506b3176b373
#
_cell.length_a   1.000
_cell.length_b   1.000
_cell.length_c   1.000
_cell.angle_alpha   90.00
_cell.angle_beta   90.00
_cell.angle_gamma   90.00
#
_symmetry.space_group_name_H-M   'P 1'
#
loop_
_entity.id
_entity.type
_entity.pdbx_description
1 polymer ?
#
loop_
_entity_poly.entity_id
_entity_poly.type
_entity_poly.pdbx_seq_one_letter_code
_entity_poly.pdbx_strand_id
1 'polypeptide(L)'
;MNEFPNNLWAPWRMEYIHSLGGDAAGDDACFLCDYRDAPDQDAENHVVCRTHDSMILLNRFPYTNGHLLIAPLDHKADLDDLSNDEMQGLWSLTREAKSLLADTLAPHGFNIGLNFGRCAGAGLPGHLHVHIVPRWNGDTNFMAILGDVRVIPEALDRLYERLRARALEKNLPIQGDGSSS
;
A
#
# COMPACT_ATOMS: atom_id res chain seq x y z
N MET A 1 -13.99 -33.42 17.39
CA MET A 1 -13.43 -32.09 17.17
C MET A 1 -13.43 -31.81 15.67
N ASN A 2 -14.21 -30.85 15.19
CA ASN A 2 -14.22 -30.46 13.76
C ASN A 2 -12.92 -29.72 13.48
N GLU A 3 -12.03 -30.35 12.74
CA GLU A 3 -10.71 -29.79 12.37
C GLU A 3 -10.75 -28.80 11.19
N PHE A 4 -11.93 -28.47 10.69
CA PHE A 4 -12.06 -27.52 9.57
C PHE A 4 -12.54 -26.16 10.09
N PRO A 5 -11.87 -25.05 9.72
CA PRO A 5 -12.38 -23.75 10.05
C PRO A 5 -13.78 -23.58 9.43
N ASN A 6 -14.71 -23.01 10.20
CA ASN A 6 -16.04 -22.67 9.71
C ASN A 6 -15.88 -21.65 8.56
N ASN A 7 -16.05 -22.08 7.33
CA ASN A 7 -16.06 -21.19 6.19
C ASN A 7 -17.38 -20.41 6.19
N LEU A 8 -17.29 -19.09 6.36
CA LEU A 8 -18.41 -18.22 6.08
C LEU A 8 -18.51 -18.03 4.56
N TRP A 9 -19.53 -18.64 3.96
CA TRP A 9 -19.80 -18.46 2.54
C TRP A 9 -20.41 -17.08 2.31
N ALA A 10 -19.74 -16.26 1.48
CA ALA A 10 -20.15 -14.91 1.15
C ALA A 10 -20.47 -14.79 -0.36
N PRO A 11 -21.61 -15.35 -0.84
CA PRO A 11 -21.94 -15.40 -2.27
C PRO A 11 -22.08 -13.97 -2.88
N TRP A 12 -22.47 -12.98 -2.08
CA TRP A 12 -22.51 -11.57 -2.50
C TRP A 12 -21.14 -11.00 -2.91
N ARG A 13 -20.05 -11.59 -2.43
CA ARG A 13 -18.70 -11.19 -2.83
C ARG A 13 -18.40 -11.55 -4.28
N MET A 14 -19.07 -12.55 -4.82
CA MET A 14 -18.97 -12.92 -6.23
C MET A 14 -19.63 -11.87 -7.14
N GLU A 15 -20.72 -11.25 -6.72
CA GLU A 15 -21.35 -10.15 -7.44
C GLU A 15 -20.41 -8.93 -7.50
N TYR A 16 -19.74 -8.63 -6.39
CA TYR A 16 -18.70 -7.59 -6.36
C TYR A 16 -17.52 -7.94 -7.29
N ILE A 17 -17.05 -9.18 -7.27
CA ILE A 17 -15.97 -9.64 -8.17
C ILE A 17 -16.42 -9.55 -9.65
N HIS A 18 -17.67 -9.89 -9.94
CA HIS A 18 -18.22 -9.77 -11.30
C HIS A 18 -18.45 -8.32 -11.71
N SER A 19 -18.84 -7.43 -10.78
CA SER A 19 -18.99 -6.01 -11.06
C SER A 19 -17.65 -5.31 -11.34
N LEU A 20 -16.56 -5.82 -10.79
CA LEU A 20 -15.19 -5.37 -11.12
C LEU A 20 -14.72 -5.87 -12.51
N GLY A 21 -15.43 -6.82 -13.12
CA GLY A 21 -15.13 -7.35 -14.46
C GLY A 21 -15.75 -6.54 -15.61
N GLY A 22 -16.57 -5.54 -15.32
CA GLY A 22 -17.14 -4.59 -16.26
C GLY A 22 -16.42 -3.25 -16.15
N ASP A 23 -15.80 -2.81 -17.21
CA ASP A 23 -15.01 -1.60 -17.40
C ASP A 23 -13.57 -1.67 -16.88
N ALA A 24 -12.73 -2.25 -17.70
CA ALA A 24 -11.33 -1.91 -17.76
C ALA A 24 -11.22 -0.40 -17.98
N ALA A 25 -10.86 0.38 -16.97
CA ALA A 25 -9.98 1.52 -17.23
C ALA A 25 -8.84 0.91 -18.07
N GLY A 26 -8.64 1.41 -19.30
CA GLY A 26 -7.73 0.79 -20.26
C GLY A 26 -6.41 0.45 -19.57
N ASP A 27 -5.76 -0.64 -20.00
CA ASP A 27 -4.46 -1.12 -19.49
C ASP A 27 -3.36 -0.03 -19.46
N ASP A 28 -3.64 1.16 -19.99
CA ASP A 28 -2.73 2.30 -20.11
C ASP A 28 -2.72 3.26 -18.90
N ALA A 29 -3.68 3.20 -17.97
CA ALA A 29 -3.75 4.14 -16.84
C ALA A 29 -3.14 3.52 -15.58
N CYS A 30 -1.91 3.91 -15.24
CA CYS A 30 -1.19 3.47 -14.06
C CYS A 30 -0.86 4.64 -13.14
N PHE A 31 -1.63 4.81 -12.05
CA PHE A 31 -1.39 5.90 -11.10
C PHE A 31 0.01 5.85 -10.45
N LEU A 32 0.62 4.66 -10.33
CA LEU A 32 1.99 4.53 -9.81
C LEU A 32 3.02 5.13 -10.78
N CYS A 33 2.82 4.92 -12.09
CA CYS A 33 3.64 5.59 -13.11
C CYS A 33 3.41 7.10 -13.12
N ASP A 34 2.15 7.54 -13.01
CA ASP A 34 1.80 8.97 -12.94
C ASP A 34 2.49 9.62 -11.73
N TYR A 35 2.48 8.96 -10.57
CA TYR A 35 3.16 9.46 -9.37
C TYR A 35 4.68 9.44 -9.53
N ARG A 36 5.25 8.39 -10.15
CA ARG A 36 6.68 8.35 -10.48
C ARG A 36 7.11 9.57 -11.29
N ASP A 37 6.32 9.93 -12.30
CA ASP A 37 6.64 10.96 -13.28
C ASP A 37 6.34 12.40 -12.77
N ALA A 38 5.68 12.53 -11.61
CA ALA A 38 5.34 13.79 -10.97
C ALA A 38 5.91 13.93 -9.54
N PRO A 39 7.26 13.92 -9.35
CA PRO A 39 7.88 13.97 -8.03
C PRO A 39 7.63 15.28 -7.27
N ASP A 40 7.33 16.37 -7.96
CA ASP A 40 6.91 17.66 -7.41
C ASP A 40 5.51 17.61 -6.76
N GLN A 41 4.72 16.58 -7.06
CA GLN A 41 3.39 16.35 -6.50
C GLN A 41 3.39 15.25 -5.40
N ASP A 42 4.53 14.92 -4.83
CA ASP A 42 4.64 13.86 -3.81
C ASP A 42 3.72 14.11 -2.61
N ALA A 43 3.54 15.36 -2.20
CA ALA A 43 2.65 15.72 -1.10
C ALA A 43 1.17 15.45 -1.46
N GLU A 44 0.74 15.80 -2.65
CA GLU A 44 -0.64 15.59 -3.12
C GLU A 44 -0.93 14.10 -3.36
N ASN A 45 0.09 13.35 -3.79
CA ASN A 45 0.03 11.92 -4.08
C ASN A 45 0.36 11.06 -2.85
N HIS A 46 0.67 11.69 -1.70
CA HIS A 46 1.06 11.02 -0.46
C HIS A 46 2.25 10.06 -0.61
N VAL A 47 3.21 10.41 -1.48
CA VAL A 47 4.46 9.66 -1.64
C VAL A 47 5.41 10.06 -0.52
N VAL A 48 5.67 9.13 0.40
CA VAL A 48 6.45 9.37 1.62
C VAL A 48 7.94 9.46 1.35
N CYS A 49 8.47 8.55 0.54
CA CYS A 49 9.86 8.57 0.10
C CYS A 49 10.06 7.81 -1.21
N ARG A 50 11.20 8.05 -1.86
CA ARG A 50 11.62 7.40 -3.10
C ARG A 50 13.06 6.96 -2.98
N THR A 51 13.37 5.78 -3.49
CA THR A 51 14.74 5.33 -3.75
C THR A 51 15.04 5.47 -5.26
N HIS A 52 16.17 4.94 -5.69
CA HIS A 52 16.51 4.91 -7.12
C HIS A 52 15.63 3.94 -7.93
N ASP A 53 14.97 2.99 -7.29
CA ASP A 53 14.23 1.89 -7.92
C ASP A 53 12.80 1.69 -7.39
N SER A 54 12.45 2.29 -6.27
CA SER A 54 11.17 2.03 -5.58
C SER A 54 10.65 3.27 -4.85
N MET A 55 9.36 3.28 -4.50
CA MET A 55 8.73 4.33 -3.70
C MET A 55 7.80 3.78 -2.62
N ILE A 56 7.63 4.54 -1.52
CA ILE A 56 6.61 4.32 -0.47
C ILE A 56 5.53 5.37 -0.62
N LEU A 57 4.27 4.97 -0.61
CA LEU A 57 3.13 5.88 -0.63
C LEU A 57 1.99 5.39 0.27
N LEU A 58 1.16 6.32 0.75
CA LEU A 58 -0.09 5.96 1.42
C LEU A 58 -1.11 5.47 0.39
N ASN A 59 -1.80 4.37 0.73
CA ASN A 59 -2.94 3.93 -0.06
C ASN A 59 -4.12 4.90 0.11
N ARG A 60 -4.64 5.47 -0.98
CA ARG A 60 -5.83 6.35 -0.97
C ARG A 60 -7.10 5.65 -0.48
N PHE A 61 -7.17 4.33 -0.64
CA PHE A 61 -8.29 3.49 -0.19
C PHE A 61 -7.82 2.51 0.88
N PRO A 62 -7.45 3.00 2.08
CA PRO A 62 -6.75 2.19 3.06
C PRO A 62 -7.66 1.13 3.68
N TYR A 63 -7.10 -0.04 3.97
CA TYR A 63 -7.80 -1.09 4.74
C TYR A 63 -7.87 -0.74 6.23
N THR A 64 -6.80 -0.12 6.75
CA THR A 64 -6.69 0.43 8.10
C THR A 64 -5.85 1.70 8.06
N ASN A 65 -5.78 2.43 9.17
CA ASN A 65 -4.89 3.58 9.26
C ASN A 65 -3.43 3.19 9.01
N GLY A 66 -2.73 3.94 8.18
CA GLY A 66 -1.34 3.66 7.85
C GLY A 66 -1.11 2.55 6.80
N HIS A 67 -2.11 2.20 6.02
CA HIS A 67 -1.92 1.28 4.90
C HIS A 67 -0.98 1.90 3.85
N LEU A 68 0.23 1.36 3.75
CA LEU A 68 1.23 1.75 2.76
C LEU A 68 1.27 0.80 1.57
N LEU A 69 1.65 1.36 0.44
CA LEU A 69 2.09 0.63 -0.75
C LEU A 69 3.57 0.88 -0.94
N ILE A 70 4.31 -0.16 -1.30
CA ILE A 70 5.70 -0.07 -1.75
C ILE A 70 5.73 -0.62 -3.17
N ALA A 71 6.14 0.21 -4.13
CA ALA A 71 6.12 -0.15 -5.53
C ALA A 71 7.48 0.10 -6.17
N PRO A 72 7.92 -0.75 -7.12
CA PRO A 72 9.04 -0.40 -7.99
C PRO A 72 8.68 0.85 -8.82
N LEU A 73 9.67 1.62 -9.23
CA LEU A 73 9.45 2.76 -10.14
C LEU A 73 9.14 2.29 -11.55
N ASP A 74 9.74 1.19 -11.97
CA ASP A 74 9.47 0.59 -13.27
C ASP A 74 8.11 -0.11 -13.29
N HIS A 75 7.39 0.05 -14.41
CA HIS A 75 6.09 -0.59 -14.63
C HIS A 75 6.28 -2.09 -14.89
N LYS A 76 6.21 -2.88 -13.81
CA LYS A 76 6.38 -4.34 -13.82
C LYS A 76 5.21 -5.00 -13.11
N ALA A 77 4.68 -6.05 -13.70
CA ALA A 77 3.44 -6.69 -13.21
C ALA A 77 3.70 -7.85 -12.25
N ASP A 78 4.87 -8.51 -12.38
CA ASP A 78 5.17 -9.75 -11.66
C ASP A 78 6.54 -9.69 -10.99
N LEU A 79 6.75 -10.57 -9.99
CA LEU A 79 8.05 -10.77 -9.34
C LEU A 79 9.11 -11.28 -10.33
N ASP A 80 8.69 -12.09 -11.31
CA ASP A 80 9.57 -12.64 -12.33
C ASP A 80 10.13 -11.55 -13.27
N ASP A 81 9.48 -10.37 -13.32
CA ASP A 81 9.94 -9.22 -14.10
C ASP A 81 11.07 -8.43 -13.40
N LEU A 82 11.25 -8.64 -12.09
CA LEU A 82 12.26 -7.94 -11.30
C LEU A 82 13.62 -8.63 -11.39
N SER A 83 14.67 -7.84 -11.55
CA SER A 83 16.03 -8.31 -11.29
C SER A 83 16.24 -8.62 -9.80
N ASN A 84 17.30 -9.34 -9.47
CA ASN A 84 17.67 -9.62 -8.07
C ASN A 84 17.91 -8.35 -7.26
N ASP A 85 18.52 -7.32 -7.86
CA ASP A 85 18.83 -6.06 -7.19
C ASP A 85 17.54 -5.28 -6.91
N GLU A 86 16.61 -5.20 -7.85
CA GLU A 86 15.29 -4.57 -7.67
C GLU A 86 14.46 -5.31 -6.62
N MET A 87 14.48 -6.64 -6.63
CA MET A 87 13.82 -7.46 -5.61
C MET A 87 14.38 -7.17 -4.23
N GLN A 88 15.71 -7.09 -4.10
CA GLN A 88 16.36 -6.75 -2.84
C GLN A 88 16.04 -5.32 -2.40
N GLY A 89 16.03 -4.36 -3.32
CA GLY A 89 15.63 -2.97 -3.08
C GLY A 89 14.21 -2.86 -2.54
N LEU A 90 13.26 -3.50 -3.22
CA LEU A 90 11.85 -3.52 -2.85
C LEU A 90 11.63 -4.08 -1.43
N TRP A 91 12.26 -5.22 -1.09
CA TRP A 91 12.15 -5.80 0.25
C TRP A 91 12.90 -5.03 1.32
N SER A 92 14.02 -4.39 0.98
CA SER A 92 14.73 -3.49 1.89
C SER A 92 13.86 -2.28 2.23
N LEU A 93 13.25 -1.66 1.22
CA LEU A 93 12.34 -0.53 1.40
C LEU A 93 11.06 -0.94 2.15
N THR A 94 10.54 -2.15 1.91
CA THR A 94 9.42 -2.73 2.67
C THR A 94 9.76 -2.85 4.17
N ARG A 95 10.97 -3.28 4.51
CA ARG A 95 11.45 -3.34 5.89
C ARG A 95 11.52 -1.95 6.53
N GLU A 96 12.04 -0.95 5.82
CA GLU A 96 12.09 0.43 6.29
C GLU A 96 10.69 1.02 6.48
N ALA A 97 9.77 0.80 5.53
CA ALA A 97 8.38 1.22 5.63
C ALA A 97 7.68 0.61 6.87
N LYS A 98 7.90 -0.69 7.12
CA LYS A 98 7.39 -1.36 8.34
C LYS A 98 7.96 -0.72 9.61
N SER A 99 9.26 -0.41 9.64
CA SER A 99 9.90 0.26 10.78
C SER A 99 9.36 1.68 10.98
N LEU A 100 9.16 2.42 9.88
CA LEU A 100 8.58 3.76 9.89
C LEU A 100 7.17 3.76 10.52
N LEU A 101 6.32 2.81 10.11
CA LEU A 101 4.98 2.64 10.68
C LEU A 101 5.02 2.24 12.16
N ALA A 102 5.93 1.35 12.55
CA ALA A 102 6.08 0.94 13.94
C ALA A 102 6.41 2.13 14.84
N ASP A 103 7.33 2.99 14.41
CA ASP A 103 7.75 4.17 15.15
C ASP A 103 6.68 5.28 15.18
N THR A 104 5.85 5.39 14.13
CA THR A 104 4.86 6.47 13.99
C THR A 104 3.52 6.14 14.63
N LEU A 105 3.08 4.88 14.52
CA LEU A 105 1.72 4.45 14.88
C LEU A 105 1.67 3.43 16.01
N ALA A 106 2.79 2.82 16.38
CA ALA A 106 2.89 1.77 17.40
C ALA A 106 1.81 0.66 17.25
N PRO A 107 1.67 0.03 16.06
CA PRO A 107 0.70 -1.03 15.88
C PRO A 107 1.11 -2.30 16.64
N HIS A 108 0.14 -3.18 16.90
CA HIS A 108 0.41 -4.47 17.54
C HIS A 108 0.95 -5.52 16.57
N GLY A 109 0.78 -5.33 15.26
CA GLY A 109 1.25 -6.23 14.22
C GLY A 109 1.10 -5.65 12.83
N PHE A 110 1.46 -6.45 11.81
CA PHE A 110 1.38 -6.08 10.41
C PHE A 110 0.92 -7.26 9.56
N ASN A 111 0.13 -6.97 8.52
CA ASN A 111 -0.02 -7.86 7.39
C ASN A 111 0.78 -7.26 6.23
N ILE A 112 1.66 -8.07 5.62
CA ILE A 112 2.48 -7.68 4.48
C ILE A 112 2.26 -8.70 3.37
N GLY A 113 2.01 -8.25 2.15
CA GLY A 113 1.75 -9.16 1.03
C GLY A 113 1.56 -8.44 -0.29
N LEU A 114 1.44 -9.25 -1.34
CA LEU A 114 1.20 -8.83 -2.71
C LEU A 114 -0.09 -9.48 -3.24
N ASN A 115 -0.75 -8.80 -4.17
CA ASN A 115 -1.90 -9.31 -4.87
C ASN A 115 -1.53 -9.47 -6.35
N PHE A 116 -1.57 -10.70 -6.87
CA PHE A 116 -1.31 -10.99 -8.28
C PHE A 116 -2.63 -11.26 -9.00
N GLY A 117 -2.91 -10.44 -10.00
CA GLY A 117 -4.13 -10.54 -10.79
C GLY A 117 -5.40 -10.06 -10.07
N ARG A 118 -6.44 -9.80 -10.85
CA ARG A 118 -7.72 -9.26 -10.38
C ARG A 118 -8.43 -10.17 -9.37
N CYS A 119 -8.37 -11.49 -9.57
CA CYS A 119 -9.02 -12.48 -8.69
C CYS A 119 -8.39 -12.53 -7.28
N ALA A 120 -7.13 -12.11 -7.15
CA ALA A 120 -6.44 -11.98 -5.86
C ALA A 120 -6.69 -10.62 -5.18
N GLY A 121 -7.47 -9.73 -5.81
CA GLY A 121 -7.79 -8.40 -5.27
C GLY A 121 -6.81 -7.30 -5.69
N ALA A 122 -5.99 -7.51 -6.72
CA ALA A 122 -5.16 -6.45 -7.26
C ALA A 122 -6.04 -5.38 -7.92
N GLY A 123 -6.04 -4.17 -7.35
CA GLY A 123 -6.69 -3.00 -7.93
C GLY A 123 -5.96 -2.45 -9.16
N LEU A 124 -4.66 -2.69 -9.23
CA LEU A 124 -3.76 -2.35 -10.33
C LEU A 124 -2.91 -3.58 -10.69
N PRO A 125 -3.42 -4.53 -11.47
CA PRO A 125 -2.72 -5.79 -11.74
C PRO A 125 -1.47 -5.64 -12.62
N GLY A 126 -1.37 -4.55 -13.39
CA GLY A 126 -0.23 -4.29 -14.30
C GLY A 126 1.00 -3.66 -13.62
N HIS A 127 0.92 -3.28 -12.35
CA HIS A 127 2.05 -2.68 -11.64
C HIS A 127 2.17 -3.27 -10.22
N LEU A 128 3.22 -4.03 -10.01
CA LEU A 128 3.51 -4.72 -8.77
C LEU A 128 3.60 -3.74 -7.59
N HIS A 129 2.98 -4.07 -6.46
CA HIS A 129 3.12 -3.30 -5.24
C HIS A 129 2.90 -4.18 -4.01
N VAL A 130 3.73 -3.96 -3.01
CA VAL A 130 3.63 -4.61 -1.70
C VAL A 130 2.70 -3.80 -0.82
N HIS A 131 1.71 -4.44 -0.22
CA HIS A 131 0.85 -3.86 0.81
C HIS A 131 1.49 -4.03 2.19
N ILE A 132 1.52 -2.98 3.00
CA ILE A 132 1.78 -3.05 4.44
C ILE A 132 0.59 -2.49 5.17
N VAL A 133 -0.06 -3.34 5.94
CA VAL A 133 -1.29 -3.01 6.68
C VAL A 133 -1.02 -3.14 8.16
N PRO A 134 -0.92 -2.03 8.91
CA PRO A 134 -0.81 -2.07 10.38
C PRO A 134 -2.06 -2.66 11.01
N ARG A 135 -1.86 -3.39 12.12
CA ARG A 135 -2.94 -4.07 12.81
C ARG A 135 -2.91 -3.78 14.32
N TRP A 136 -4.09 -3.61 14.91
CA TRP A 136 -4.28 -3.43 16.34
C TRP A 136 -5.26 -4.48 16.89
N ASN A 137 -5.09 -4.85 18.14
CA ASN A 137 -6.07 -5.71 18.80
C ASN A 137 -7.42 -4.98 18.83
N GLY A 138 -8.46 -5.61 18.28
CA GLY A 138 -9.79 -5.02 18.19
C GLY A 138 -9.97 -4.03 17.03
N ASP A 139 -9.10 -4.01 16.03
CA ASP A 139 -9.22 -3.14 14.84
C ASP A 139 -10.39 -3.53 13.93
N THR A 140 -10.94 -4.72 14.11
CA THR A 140 -12.15 -5.17 13.41
C THR A 140 -13.34 -5.05 14.37
N ASN A 141 -14.35 -4.28 14.01
CA ASN A 141 -15.57 -4.10 14.77
C ASN A 141 -16.82 -4.45 13.94
N PHE A 142 -17.99 -4.41 14.58
CA PHE A 142 -19.25 -4.78 13.95
C PHE A 142 -19.64 -3.85 12.77
N MET A 143 -19.13 -2.62 12.71
CA MET A 143 -19.42 -1.69 11.62
C MET A 143 -18.94 -2.21 10.26
N ALA A 144 -17.77 -2.87 10.23
CA ALA A 144 -17.26 -3.50 9.01
C ALA A 144 -18.13 -4.69 8.56
N ILE A 145 -18.79 -5.36 9.53
CA ILE A 145 -19.63 -6.55 9.25
C ILE A 145 -21.04 -6.15 8.86
N LEU A 146 -21.65 -5.16 9.54
CA LEU A 146 -23.05 -4.80 9.37
C LEU A 146 -23.27 -3.67 8.36
N GLY A 147 -22.28 -2.79 8.18
CA GLY A 147 -22.42 -1.58 7.39
C GLY A 147 -21.47 -1.48 6.19
N ASP A 148 -20.61 -2.46 6.00
CA ASP A 148 -19.49 -2.38 5.02
C ASP A 148 -18.70 -1.06 5.12
N VAL A 149 -18.64 -0.50 6.35
CA VAL A 149 -17.99 0.78 6.66
C VAL A 149 -16.68 0.53 7.36
N ARG A 150 -15.61 1.09 6.81
CA ARG A 150 -14.29 1.13 7.46
C ARG A 150 -14.10 2.46 8.17
N VAL A 151 -13.75 2.41 9.44
CA VAL A 151 -13.46 3.61 10.21
C VAL A 151 -11.95 3.85 10.15
N ILE A 152 -11.54 4.92 9.47
CA ILE A 152 -10.15 5.39 9.44
C ILE A 152 -10.06 6.57 10.41
N PRO A 153 -9.30 6.44 11.51
CA PRO A 153 -9.35 7.41 12.61
C PRO A 153 -8.57 8.72 12.34
N GLU A 154 -7.78 8.78 11.27
CA GLU A 154 -6.92 9.93 10.96
C GLU A 154 -7.02 10.30 9.47
N ALA A 155 -7.03 11.60 9.16
CA ALA A 155 -6.99 12.07 7.78
C ALA A 155 -5.64 11.71 7.11
N LEU A 156 -5.67 11.36 5.81
CA LEU A 156 -4.47 10.93 5.06
C LEU A 156 -3.38 12.00 5.07
N ASP A 157 -3.74 13.28 4.87
CA ASP A 157 -2.77 14.39 4.85
C ASP A 157 -2.00 14.50 6.17
N ARG A 158 -2.72 14.41 7.30
CA ARG A 158 -2.10 14.47 8.62
C ARG A 158 -1.17 13.28 8.88
N LEU A 159 -1.60 12.11 8.48
CA LEU A 159 -0.76 10.92 8.61
C LEU A 159 0.47 11.01 7.71
N TYR A 160 0.30 11.52 6.48
CA TYR A 160 1.39 11.77 5.54
C TYR A 160 2.46 12.69 6.16
N GLU A 161 2.06 13.83 6.71
CA GLU A 161 2.98 14.76 7.38
C GLU A 161 3.78 14.08 8.50
N ARG A 162 3.12 13.28 9.34
CA ARG A 162 3.78 12.53 10.42
C ARG A 162 4.78 11.50 9.89
N LEU A 163 4.42 10.77 8.85
CA LEU A 163 5.30 9.77 8.23
C LEU A 163 6.49 10.44 7.56
N ARG A 164 6.28 11.56 6.86
CA ARG A 164 7.35 12.35 6.24
C ARG A 164 8.34 12.87 7.28
N ALA A 165 7.85 13.49 8.34
CA ALA A 165 8.69 13.97 9.44
C ALA A 165 9.54 12.84 10.03
N ARG A 166 8.92 11.68 10.28
CA ARG A 166 9.64 10.52 10.81
C ARG A 166 10.61 9.90 9.82
N ALA A 167 10.30 9.90 8.52
CA ALA A 167 11.18 9.43 7.47
C ALA A 167 12.46 10.31 7.37
N LEU A 168 12.32 11.64 7.51
CA LEU A 168 13.45 12.57 7.60
C LEU A 168 14.36 12.25 8.80
N GLU A 169 13.79 12.05 9.98
CA GLU A 169 14.56 11.67 11.17
C GLU A 169 15.33 10.35 11.01
N LYS A 170 14.80 9.43 10.20
CA LYS A 170 15.42 8.14 9.86
C LYS A 170 16.40 8.22 8.68
N ASN A 171 16.60 9.39 8.10
CA ASN A 171 17.41 9.62 6.89
C ASN A 171 16.94 8.76 5.69
N LEU A 172 15.65 8.49 5.57
CA LEU A 172 15.11 7.88 4.37
C LEU A 172 15.15 8.89 3.21
N PRO A 173 15.37 8.44 1.95
CA PRO A 173 15.49 9.33 0.81
C PRO A 173 14.13 10.00 0.50
N ILE A 174 14.06 11.30 0.74
CA ILE A 174 12.89 12.14 0.49
C ILE A 174 13.26 13.12 -0.61
N GLN A 175 12.56 13.09 -1.74
CA GLN A 175 12.70 14.12 -2.76
C GLN A 175 11.92 15.38 -2.34
N GLY A 176 12.55 16.54 -2.52
CA GLY A 176 11.89 17.84 -2.33
C GLY A 176 12.54 18.79 -1.32
N ASP A 177 13.47 18.34 -0.50
CA ASP A 177 14.29 19.26 0.27
C ASP A 177 15.56 19.58 -0.53
N GLY A 178 15.51 20.69 -1.27
CA GLY A 178 16.65 21.22 -2.02
C GLY A 178 17.78 21.64 -1.10
N SER A 179 18.51 20.69 -0.56
CA SER A 179 19.84 20.87 0.02
C SER A 179 20.87 20.24 -0.90
N SER A 180 21.09 20.92 -2.04
CA SER A 180 22.35 20.81 -2.76
C SER A 180 23.44 21.35 -1.85
N SER A 181 24.33 20.51 -1.40
CA SER A 181 25.64 20.90 -0.91
C SER A 181 26.67 20.50 -1.94
#